data_c44c35c3ad6240a2ce26360fee719f9e
#
_entry.id   c44c35c3ad6240a2ce26360fee719f9e
#
_cell.length_a   1.000
_cell.length_b   1.000
_cell.length_c   1.000
_cell.angle_alpha   90.00
_cell.angle_beta   90.00
_cell.angle_gamma   90.00
#
_symmetry.space_group_name_H-M   'P 1'
#
loop_
_entity.id
_entity.type
_entity.pdbx_description
1 polymer ?
#
loop_
_entity_poly.entity_id
_entity_poly.type
_entity_poly.pdbx_seq_one_letter_code
_entity_poly.pdbx_strand_id
1 'polypeptide(L)'
;VTLKYKIIPKDLHAHLFSVQLTCDNPNPLGQVFALPNWIPGSYLIRDFAKNIVSISAVSCGERVLIKKLDKNHWITNPCEDSITLKYEIYGFDLSPRSAYLSSERAFFNGSSVFLKPLGFEGSSCEVVIKYPENDQSRSDWDCATTLNLSSKNNEQA
;
A
#
# COMPACT_ATOMS: atom_id res chain seq x y z
N VAL A 1 -15.60 -7.62 7.28
CA VAL A 1 -14.32 -6.94 7.63
C VAL A 1 -13.95 -6.02 6.47
N THR A 2 -13.48 -4.82 6.76
CA THR A 2 -13.01 -3.85 5.76
C THR A 2 -11.51 -3.63 5.94
N LEU A 3 -10.74 -3.90 4.90
CA LEU A 3 -9.32 -3.54 4.86
C LEU A 3 -9.18 -2.07 4.51
N LYS A 4 -8.37 -1.33 5.26
CA LYS A 4 -8.16 0.10 5.06
C LYS A 4 -6.75 0.35 4.54
N TYR A 5 -6.68 0.93 3.36
CA TYR A 5 -5.42 1.34 2.75
C TYR A 5 -5.32 2.87 2.73
N LYS A 6 -4.14 3.38 2.96
CA LYS A 6 -3.80 4.79 2.76
C LYS A 6 -2.51 4.85 1.96
N ILE A 7 -2.51 5.58 0.86
CA ILE A 7 -1.32 5.78 0.01
C ILE A 7 -1.05 7.27 -0.16
N ILE A 8 0.23 7.63 -0.04
CA ILE A 8 0.71 9.01 -0.09
C ILE A 8 1.93 9.05 -1.02
N PRO A 9 1.99 9.94 -2.01
CA PRO A 9 3.23 10.32 -2.67
C PRO A 9 4.14 11.02 -1.65
N LYS A 10 5.06 10.26 -1.02
CA LYS A 10 5.86 10.75 0.10
C LYS A 10 7.02 11.62 -0.33
N ASP A 11 7.76 11.16 -1.32
CA ASP A 11 8.93 11.85 -1.85
C ASP A 11 8.92 11.76 -3.38
N LEU A 12 8.64 12.90 -4.03
CA LEU A 12 8.47 12.98 -5.47
C LEU A 12 9.80 12.82 -6.22
N HIS A 13 10.91 13.24 -5.60
CA HIS A 13 12.24 13.17 -6.19
C HIS A 13 12.91 11.80 -5.97
N ALA A 14 12.67 11.19 -4.82
CA ALA A 14 13.12 9.83 -4.55
C ALA A 14 12.13 8.77 -5.09
N HIS A 15 11.01 9.18 -5.69
CA HIS A 15 9.98 8.32 -6.27
C HIS A 15 9.37 7.34 -5.25
N LEU A 16 9.16 7.79 -4.00
CA LEU A 16 8.69 6.95 -2.89
C LEU A 16 7.21 7.22 -2.58
N PHE A 17 6.42 6.15 -2.64
CA PHE A 17 5.11 6.10 -2.02
C PHE A 17 5.22 5.59 -0.59
N SER A 18 4.50 6.21 0.34
CA SER A 18 4.20 5.64 1.66
C SER A 18 2.84 4.98 1.63
N VAL A 19 2.77 3.73 2.07
CA VAL A 19 1.53 2.97 2.13
C VAL A 19 1.28 2.49 3.55
N GLN A 20 0.03 2.60 3.99
CA GLN A 20 -0.45 1.99 5.23
C GLN A 20 -1.56 0.99 4.89
N LEU A 21 -1.55 -0.15 5.54
CA LEU A 21 -2.61 -1.15 5.51
C LEU A 21 -3.03 -1.46 6.94
N THR A 22 -4.28 -1.20 7.28
CA THR A 22 -4.86 -1.62 8.57
C THR A 22 -5.79 -2.80 8.32
N CYS A 23 -5.58 -3.84 9.11
CA CYS A 23 -6.32 -5.08 9.12
C CYS A 23 -6.85 -5.34 10.54
N ASP A 24 -8.16 -5.35 10.70
CA ASP A 24 -8.82 -5.68 11.96
C ASP A 24 -8.96 -7.19 12.10
N ASN A 25 -8.81 -7.72 13.32
CA ASN A 25 -8.84 -9.14 13.64
C ASN A 25 -7.87 -9.98 12.79
N PRO A 26 -6.55 -9.70 12.85
CA PRO A 26 -5.53 -10.48 12.17
C PRO A 26 -5.51 -11.91 12.72
N ASN A 27 -4.83 -12.81 12.00
CA ASN A 27 -4.62 -14.16 12.50
C ASN A 27 -3.86 -14.13 13.84
N PRO A 28 -4.44 -14.66 14.94
CA PRO A 28 -3.82 -14.58 16.27
C PRO A 28 -2.49 -15.36 16.39
N LEU A 29 -2.16 -16.23 15.45
CA LEU A 29 -0.89 -16.94 15.38
C LEU A 29 0.17 -16.19 14.54
N GLY A 30 -0.17 -15.00 14.04
CA GLY A 30 0.64 -14.21 13.14
C GLY A 30 0.00 -14.06 11.77
N GLN A 31 -0.16 -12.83 11.33
CA GLN A 31 -0.78 -12.51 10.05
C GLN A 31 0.25 -12.57 8.92
N VAL A 32 -0.08 -13.34 7.89
CA VAL A 32 0.71 -13.36 6.65
C VAL A 32 0.18 -12.31 5.69
N PHE A 33 1.10 -11.55 5.10
CA PHE A 33 0.83 -10.58 4.05
C PHE A 33 1.59 -10.94 2.79
N ALA A 34 0.95 -10.76 1.65
CA ALA A 34 1.54 -11.04 0.33
C ALA A 34 1.42 -9.84 -0.59
N LEU A 35 2.44 -9.60 -1.41
CA LEU A 35 2.33 -8.73 -2.58
C LEU A 35 2.24 -9.61 -3.83
N PRO A 36 1.30 -9.36 -4.75
CA PRO A 36 1.23 -10.09 -6.02
C PRO A 36 2.55 -10.00 -6.77
N ASN A 37 2.94 -11.07 -7.44
CA ASN A 37 4.12 -11.10 -8.31
C ASN A 37 3.75 -11.15 -9.80
N TRP A 38 2.45 -11.25 -10.10
CA TRP A 38 1.92 -11.33 -11.45
C TRP A 38 0.54 -10.68 -11.51
N ILE A 39 0.14 -10.23 -12.70
CA ILE A 39 -1.19 -9.69 -12.99
C ILE A 39 -1.70 -10.28 -14.31
N PRO A 40 -3.03 -10.45 -14.48
CA PRO A 40 -3.63 -10.87 -15.74
C PRO A 40 -3.18 -10.00 -16.92
N GLY A 41 -2.88 -10.63 -18.05
CA GLY A 41 -2.38 -9.93 -19.25
C GLY A 41 -0.87 -9.63 -19.24
N SER A 42 -0.13 -10.06 -18.22
CA SER A 42 1.33 -10.01 -18.24
C SER A 42 1.91 -11.36 -18.64
N TYR A 43 2.85 -11.36 -19.59
CA TYR A 43 3.62 -12.56 -19.97
C TYR A 43 4.82 -12.81 -19.05
N LEU A 44 5.09 -11.90 -18.11
CA LEU A 44 6.25 -11.95 -17.23
C LEU A 44 5.82 -11.94 -15.77
N ILE A 45 6.53 -12.68 -14.93
CA ILE A 45 6.52 -12.50 -13.49
C ILE A 45 7.18 -11.14 -13.18
N ARG A 46 6.49 -10.28 -12.44
CA ARG A 46 6.91 -8.89 -12.21
C ARG A 46 7.72 -8.69 -10.95
N ASP A 47 7.55 -9.58 -9.95
CA ASP A 47 8.25 -9.50 -8.66
C ASP A 47 8.16 -8.09 -8.02
N PHE A 48 6.97 -7.52 -7.93
CA PHE A 48 6.73 -6.16 -7.43
C PHE A 48 7.32 -5.91 -6.03
N ALA A 49 7.43 -6.96 -5.23
CA ALA A 49 7.98 -6.92 -3.87
C ALA A 49 9.45 -6.43 -3.81
N LYS A 50 10.18 -6.46 -4.92
CA LYS A 50 11.53 -5.87 -5.01
C LYS A 50 11.55 -4.36 -4.80
N ASN A 51 10.41 -3.69 -5.03
CA ASN A 51 10.26 -2.25 -4.90
C ASN A 51 9.90 -1.80 -3.46
N ILE A 52 9.65 -2.75 -2.53
CA ILE A 52 9.43 -2.41 -1.12
C ILE A 52 10.80 -2.07 -0.50
N VAL A 53 10.96 -0.80 -0.13
CA VAL A 53 12.19 -0.24 0.45
C VAL A 53 12.25 -0.46 1.95
N SER A 54 11.12 -0.29 2.63
CA SER A 54 11.00 -0.47 4.08
C SER A 54 9.63 -1.05 4.42
N ILE A 55 9.55 -1.81 5.52
CA ILE A 55 8.30 -2.33 6.06
C ILE A 55 8.37 -2.44 7.57
N SER A 56 7.31 -2.04 8.24
CA SER A 56 7.13 -2.15 9.69
C SER A 56 5.69 -2.46 10.03
N ALA A 57 5.46 -2.99 11.24
CA ALA A 57 4.15 -3.32 11.75
C ALA A 57 3.95 -2.73 13.14
N VAL A 58 2.73 -2.28 13.41
CA VAL A 58 2.31 -1.71 14.69
C VAL A 58 0.94 -2.29 15.06
N SER A 59 0.74 -2.69 16.31
CA SER A 59 -0.54 -3.09 16.89
C SER A 59 -0.69 -2.43 18.26
N CYS A 60 -1.84 -1.85 18.56
CA CYS A 60 -2.12 -1.14 19.82
C CYS A 60 -1.06 -0.09 20.20
N GLY A 61 -0.47 0.59 19.21
CA GLY A 61 0.60 1.58 19.41
C GLY A 61 2.00 0.99 19.62
N GLU A 62 2.13 -0.31 19.74
CA GLU A 62 3.37 -1.04 19.96
C GLU A 62 3.93 -1.61 18.66
N ARG A 63 5.26 -1.63 18.54
CA ARG A 63 5.91 -2.23 17.37
C ARG A 63 5.79 -3.75 17.41
N VAL A 64 5.27 -4.33 16.34
CA VAL A 64 5.19 -5.77 16.13
C VAL A 64 6.32 -6.22 15.19
N LEU A 65 7.00 -7.31 15.55
CA LEU A 65 8.03 -7.87 14.68
C LEU A 65 7.39 -8.41 13.41
N ILE A 66 7.95 -8.03 12.27
CA ILE A 66 7.60 -8.55 10.94
C ILE A 66 8.82 -9.17 10.30
N LYS A 67 8.66 -10.38 9.73
CA LYS A 67 9.71 -11.13 9.06
C LYS A 67 9.32 -11.41 7.62
N LYS A 68 10.29 -11.35 6.72
CA LYS A 68 10.12 -11.80 5.34
C LYS A 68 10.21 -13.33 5.28
N LEU A 69 9.18 -13.99 4.73
CA LEU A 69 9.14 -15.44 4.55
C LEU A 69 9.81 -15.87 3.24
N ASP A 70 9.52 -15.15 2.17
CA ASP A 70 10.05 -15.40 0.83
C ASP A 70 10.08 -14.11 0.00
N LYS A 71 10.14 -14.20 -1.33
CA LYS A 71 10.21 -13.03 -2.22
C LYS A 71 9.10 -12.03 -2.00
N ASN A 72 7.87 -12.48 -1.77
CA ASN A 72 6.67 -11.65 -1.78
C ASN A 72 5.73 -11.87 -0.59
N HIS A 73 6.18 -12.61 0.45
CA HIS A 73 5.41 -12.82 1.68
C HIS A 73 6.15 -12.34 2.92
N TRP A 74 5.37 -11.81 3.87
CA TRP A 74 5.82 -11.38 5.20
C TRP A 74 4.87 -11.94 6.25
N ILE A 75 5.39 -12.24 7.44
CA ILE A 75 4.60 -12.66 8.60
C ILE A 75 4.90 -11.76 9.79
N THR A 76 3.88 -11.40 10.54
CA THR A 76 4.03 -10.71 11.82
C THR A 76 4.05 -11.68 12.98
N ASN A 77 4.63 -11.27 14.10
CA ASN A 77 4.37 -11.95 15.35
C ASN A 77 2.86 -11.91 15.68
N PRO A 78 2.39 -12.84 16.52
CA PRO A 78 1.03 -12.81 17.04
C PRO A 78 0.65 -11.45 17.62
N CYS A 79 -0.54 -10.98 17.31
CA CYS A 79 -1.15 -9.77 17.87
C CYS A 79 -2.66 -9.91 17.85
N GLU A 80 -3.32 -9.21 18.76
CA GLU A 80 -4.77 -9.16 18.90
C GLU A 80 -5.31 -7.86 18.32
N ASP A 81 -6.63 -7.74 18.20
CA ASP A 81 -7.41 -6.58 17.77
C ASP A 81 -7.14 -6.12 16.33
N SER A 82 -6.12 -5.31 16.10
CA SER A 82 -5.80 -4.77 14.78
C SER A 82 -4.31 -4.66 14.56
N ILE A 83 -3.90 -4.75 13.31
CA ILE A 83 -2.52 -4.52 12.91
C ILE A 83 -2.47 -3.51 11.78
N THR A 84 -1.52 -2.58 11.87
CA THR A 84 -1.22 -1.61 10.83
C THR A 84 0.19 -1.85 10.30
N LEU A 85 0.29 -2.20 9.02
CA LEU A 85 1.55 -2.17 8.29
C LEU A 85 1.81 -0.76 7.77
N LYS A 86 3.09 -0.34 7.84
CA LYS A 86 3.60 0.88 7.20
C LYS A 86 4.79 0.48 6.36
N TYR A 87 4.76 0.79 5.08
CA TYR A 87 5.82 0.43 4.15
C TYR A 87 6.00 1.48 3.06
N GLU A 88 7.18 1.49 2.47
CA GLU A 88 7.54 2.40 1.39
C GLU A 88 7.79 1.62 0.11
N ILE A 89 7.32 2.15 -1.00
CA ILE A 89 7.48 1.55 -2.32
C ILE A 89 8.15 2.56 -3.25
N TYR A 90 9.24 2.11 -3.88
CA TYR A 90 9.86 2.81 -4.99
C TYR A 90 9.02 2.62 -6.25
N GLY A 91 8.61 3.72 -6.87
CA GLY A 91 7.79 3.72 -8.07
C GLY A 91 8.37 4.62 -9.15
N PHE A 92 9.17 4.05 -10.05
CA PHE A 92 9.69 4.79 -11.23
C PHE A 92 9.65 3.93 -12.49
N ASP A 93 8.55 3.21 -12.67
CA ASP A 93 8.28 2.41 -13.87
C ASP A 93 6.98 2.87 -14.52
N LEU A 94 7.07 3.50 -15.68
CA LEU A 94 5.95 4.09 -16.44
C LEU A 94 5.07 3.02 -17.13
N SER A 95 5.20 1.76 -16.76
CA SER A 95 4.34 0.68 -17.22
C SER A 95 2.95 0.77 -16.57
N PRO A 96 1.85 0.58 -17.31
CA PRO A 96 0.51 0.52 -16.74
C PRO A 96 0.31 -0.64 -15.74
N ARG A 97 1.27 -1.52 -15.63
CA ARG A 97 1.27 -2.69 -14.72
C ARG A 97 2.03 -2.44 -13.43
N SER A 98 2.63 -1.29 -13.24
CA SER A 98 3.56 -0.99 -12.16
C SER A 98 3.17 0.26 -11.38
N ALA A 99 4.14 1.00 -10.86
CA ALA A 99 3.97 2.27 -10.18
C ALA A 99 4.98 3.30 -10.68
N TYR A 100 4.53 4.53 -10.81
CA TYR A 100 5.34 5.66 -11.23
C TYR A 100 5.02 6.88 -10.38
N LEU A 101 6.05 7.57 -9.92
CA LEU A 101 5.94 8.83 -9.18
C LEU A 101 7.00 9.81 -9.65
N SER A 102 6.59 11.02 -9.95
CA SER A 102 7.47 12.15 -10.25
C SER A 102 6.91 13.44 -9.63
N SER A 103 7.59 14.55 -9.81
CA SER A 103 7.08 15.87 -9.39
C SER A 103 5.81 16.32 -10.14
N GLU A 104 5.50 15.72 -11.27
CA GLU A 104 4.37 16.14 -12.12
C GLU A 104 3.15 15.24 -11.96
N ARG A 105 3.35 13.95 -11.67
CA ARG A 105 2.27 12.96 -11.64
C ARG A 105 2.64 11.69 -10.87
N ALA A 106 1.59 11.02 -10.41
CA ALA A 106 1.66 9.67 -9.85
C ALA A 106 0.73 8.73 -10.61
N PHE A 107 1.14 7.48 -10.74
CA PHE A 107 0.33 6.39 -11.25
C PHE A 107 0.69 5.12 -10.50
N PHE A 108 -0.28 4.28 -10.20
CA PHE A 108 -0.02 2.93 -9.71
C PHE A 108 -1.13 1.95 -10.09
N ASN A 109 -0.73 0.72 -10.36
CA ASN A 109 -1.63 -0.42 -10.37
C ASN A 109 -1.65 -1.01 -8.95
N GLY A 110 -2.84 -1.24 -8.38
CA GLY A 110 -2.99 -1.72 -7.01
C GLY A 110 -2.19 -2.99 -6.69
N SER A 111 -2.04 -3.89 -7.67
CA SER A 111 -1.23 -5.10 -7.52
C SER A 111 0.26 -4.83 -7.29
N SER A 112 0.75 -3.66 -7.65
CA SER A 112 2.17 -3.30 -7.46
C SER A 112 2.44 -2.59 -6.14
N VAL A 113 1.40 -2.14 -5.41
CA VAL A 113 1.56 -1.30 -4.23
C VAL A 113 0.82 -1.80 -2.99
N PHE A 114 -0.26 -2.60 -3.14
CA PHE A 114 -1.07 -3.01 -2.00
C PHE A 114 -0.77 -4.44 -1.56
N LEU A 115 -0.19 -4.57 -0.36
CA LEU A 115 -0.06 -5.85 0.32
C LEU A 115 -1.45 -6.38 0.68
N LYS A 116 -1.65 -7.69 0.53
CA LYS A 116 -2.88 -8.40 0.84
C LYS A 116 -2.67 -9.27 2.07
N PRO A 117 -3.47 -9.14 3.13
CA PRO A 117 -3.48 -10.11 4.21
C PRO A 117 -4.14 -11.41 3.73
N LEU A 118 -3.49 -12.54 3.94
CA LEU A 118 -4.04 -13.85 3.57
C LEU A 118 -5.20 -14.21 4.50
N GLY A 119 -6.25 -14.81 3.93
CA GLY A 119 -7.49 -15.13 4.63
C GLY A 119 -8.56 -14.03 4.58
N PHE A 120 -8.27 -12.90 3.89
CA PHE A 120 -9.18 -11.76 3.76
C PHE A 120 -9.66 -11.54 2.32
N GLU A 121 -9.65 -12.59 1.48
CA GLU A 121 -9.93 -12.52 0.05
C GLU A 121 -11.34 -11.98 -0.29
N GLY A 122 -12.30 -12.20 0.60
CA GLY A 122 -13.68 -11.73 0.43
C GLY A 122 -13.99 -10.40 1.12
N SER A 123 -12.98 -9.74 1.69
CA SER A 123 -13.18 -8.50 2.44
C SER A 123 -13.30 -7.30 1.49
N SER A 124 -14.14 -6.34 1.87
CA SER A 124 -14.16 -5.04 1.22
C SER A 124 -12.87 -4.28 1.49
N CYS A 125 -12.51 -3.40 0.54
CA CYS A 125 -11.32 -2.56 0.67
C CYS A 125 -11.72 -1.09 0.55
N GLU A 126 -11.22 -0.28 1.46
CA GLU A 126 -11.28 1.17 1.39
C GLU A 126 -9.88 1.71 1.08
N VAL A 127 -9.78 2.60 0.11
CA VAL A 127 -8.49 3.20 -0.28
C VAL A 127 -8.59 4.71 -0.12
N VAL A 128 -7.76 5.28 0.74
CA VAL A 128 -7.57 6.71 0.91
C VAL A 128 -6.32 7.13 0.15
N ILE A 129 -6.50 7.98 -0.85
CA ILE A 129 -5.40 8.56 -1.61
C ILE A 129 -5.17 9.97 -1.07
N LYS A 130 -3.96 10.25 -0.58
CA LYS A 130 -3.56 11.58 -0.12
C LYS A 130 -2.67 12.25 -1.19
N TYR A 131 -2.71 13.57 -1.23
CA TYR A 131 -1.81 14.36 -2.05
C TYR A 131 -0.43 14.50 -1.40
N PRO A 132 0.61 14.90 -2.16
CA PRO A 132 1.94 15.15 -1.58
C PRO A 132 1.87 16.21 -0.48
N GLU A 133 2.48 15.93 0.69
CA GLU A 133 2.36 16.79 1.87
C GLU A 133 3.23 18.06 1.78
N ASN A 134 4.33 18.01 1.03
CA ASN A 134 5.37 19.06 0.99
C ASN A 134 5.48 19.80 -0.36
N ASP A 135 4.49 19.66 -1.24
CA ASP A 135 4.54 20.29 -2.55
C ASP A 135 3.64 21.53 -2.59
N GLN A 136 4.21 22.67 -2.98
CA GLN A 136 3.47 23.92 -3.20
C GLN A 136 2.47 23.82 -4.35
N SER A 137 2.64 22.85 -5.27
CA SER A 137 1.72 22.52 -6.37
C SER A 137 0.55 21.60 -5.96
N ARG A 138 0.32 21.40 -4.67
CA ARG A 138 -0.74 20.53 -4.11
C ARG A 138 -2.14 20.81 -4.70
N SER A 139 -2.41 22.03 -5.10
CA SER A 139 -3.69 22.44 -5.69
C SER A 139 -3.93 21.91 -7.10
N ASP A 140 -2.87 21.47 -7.80
CA ASP A 140 -2.91 21.13 -9.22
C ASP A 140 -3.06 19.62 -9.49
N TRP A 141 -3.09 18.81 -8.43
CA TRP A 141 -3.23 17.36 -8.55
C TRP A 141 -4.69 16.93 -8.51
N ASP A 142 -5.15 16.29 -9.58
CA ASP A 142 -6.43 15.64 -9.66
C ASP A 142 -6.29 14.11 -9.57
N CYS A 143 -7.25 13.45 -8.92
CA CYS A 143 -7.27 12.00 -8.80
C CYS A 143 -8.26 11.40 -9.79
N ALA A 144 -7.79 10.54 -10.70
CA ALA A 144 -8.59 9.71 -11.58
C ALA A 144 -8.50 8.24 -11.16
N THR A 145 -9.64 7.59 -10.97
CA THR A 145 -9.72 6.18 -10.55
C THR A 145 -10.99 5.53 -11.09
N THR A 146 -10.96 4.20 -11.27
CA THR A 146 -12.14 3.38 -11.57
C THR A 146 -12.88 2.90 -10.32
N LEU A 147 -12.35 3.18 -9.11
CA LEU A 147 -13.02 2.84 -7.86
C LEU A 147 -14.21 3.78 -7.60
N ASN A 148 -15.24 3.23 -6.95
CA ASN A 148 -16.38 4.04 -6.52
C ASN A 148 -15.94 5.03 -5.44
N LEU A 149 -16.31 6.28 -5.59
CA LEU A 149 -16.07 7.31 -4.59
C LEU A 149 -17.04 7.10 -3.41
N SER A 150 -16.52 6.79 -2.22
CA SER A 150 -17.34 6.60 -1.01
C SER A 150 -17.57 7.91 -0.24
N SER A 151 -16.58 8.80 -0.21
CA SER A 151 -16.69 10.15 0.34
C SER A 151 -15.56 11.03 -0.19
N LYS A 152 -15.85 12.34 -0.41
CA LYS A 152 -14.81 13.37 -0.51
C LYS A 152 -14.63 13.94 0.89
N ASN A 153 -13.71 13.44 1.68
CA ASN A 153 -13.30 14.17 2.86
C ASN A 153 -12.41 15.32 2.41
N ASN A 154 -13.02 16.51 2.31
CA ASN A 154 -12.29 17.76 2.33
C ASN A 154 -11.70 17.93 3.74
N GLU A 155 -10.69 17.20 4.10
CA GLU A 155 -9.81 17.56 5.21
C GLU A 155 -8.89 18.71 4.73
N GLN A 156 -9.48 19.90 4.68
CA GLN A 156 -8.74 21.13 4.85
C GLN A 156 -8.46 21.29 6.35
N ALA A 157 -7.24 21.12 6.74
CA ALA A 157 -6.65 21.68 7.95
C ALA A 157 -5.14 21.76 7.75
#